data_ceb7dd00ac4c09c3a8863426d290ea41
#
_entry.id   ceb7dd00ac4c09c3a8863426d290ea41
#
_cell.length_a   1.000
_cell.length_b   1.000
_cell.length_c   1.000
_cell.angle_alpha   90.00
_cell.angle_beta   90.00
_cell.angle_gamma   90.00
#
_symmetry.space_group_name_H-M   'P 1'
#
loop_
_entity.id
_entity.type
_entity.pdbx_description
1 polymer ?
#
loop_
_entity_poly.entity_id
_entity_poly.type
_entity_poly.pdbx_seq_one_letter_code
_entity_poly.pdbx_strand_id
1 'polypeptide(L)'
;TVNNTDLEKLNSLRTMITDMLDPLEEVLKSKESNVADMVKALYEFLVREDMEQKVSVLNDSEYTGDEYAQLYKKVIEVLDKMYALLGSEKVGIKEFNKILASGFQEIKIGLIPQTNDCVVIGDIERTRLDNIKVMFFVGINDGNVPKKADSRSVLSESDREYLEDKG
;
A
#
# COMPACT_ATOMS: atom_id res chain seq x y z
N THR A 1 26.72 -38.30 -8.62
CA THR A 1 27.95 -37.85 -7.93
C THR A 1 27.88 -36.34 -7.85
N VAL A 2 27.63 -35.82 -6.66
CA VAL A 2 27.62 -34.37 -6.42
C VAL A 2 29.06 -33.90 -6.57
N ASN A 3 29.29 -32.92 -7.44
CA ASN A 3 30.62 -32.43 -7.74
C ASN A 3 31.13 -31.60 -6.54
N ASN A 4 32.39 -31.74 -6.13
CA ASN A 4 32.96 -30.97 -5.02
C ASN A 4 32.75 -29.45 -5.19
N THR A 5 32.82 -28.96 -6.43
CA THR A 5 32.59 -27.56 -6.78
C THR A 5 31.15 -27.10 -6.48
N ASP A 6 30.16 -28.00 -6.65
CA ASP A 6 28.77 -27.69 -6.35
C ASP A 6 28.51 -27.65 -4.83
N LEU A 7 29.19 -28.52 -4.08
CA LEU A 7 29.18 -28.52 -2.61
C LEU A 7 29.80 -27.24 -2.04
N GLU A 8 30.90 -26.77 -2.58
CA GLU A 8 31.54 -25.52 -2.17
C GLU A 8 30.65 -24.33 -2.45
N LYS A 9 30.02 -24.26 -3.62
CA LYS A 9 29.04 -23.20 -3.96
C LYS A 9 27.82 -23.22 -3.02
N LEU A 10 27.28 -24.40 -2.75
CA LEU A 10 26.13 -24.54 -1.83
C LEU A 10 26.50 -24.12 -0.41
N ASN A 11 27.69 -24.50 0.08
CA ASN A 11 28.16 -24.06 1.39
C ASN A 11 28.40 -22.55 1.45
N SER A 12 28.98 -21.97 0.43
CA SER A 12 29.17 -20.52 0.32
C SER A 12 27.85 -19.76 0.36
N LEU A 13 26.85 -20.20 -0.41
CA LEU A 13 25.51 -19.62 -0.39
C LEU A 13 24.84 -19.80 0.97
N ARG A 14 24.95 -20.96 1.57
CA ARG A 14 24.43 -21.23 2.91
C ARG A 14 25.03 -20.26 3.93
N THR A 15 26.36 -20.15 3.96
CA THR A 15 27.06 -19.26 4.89
C THR A 15 26.62 -17.81 4.70
N MET A 16 26.53 -17.36 3.45
CA MET A 16 26.07 -16.01 3.15
C MET A 16 24.65 -15.74 3.69
N ILE A 17 23.73 -16.70 3.55
CA ILE A 17 22.35 -16.57 4.05
C ILE A 17 22.31 -16.63 5.57
N THR A 18 23.06 -17.55 6.20
CA THR A 18 23.10 -17.67 7.66
C THR A 18 23.71 -16.42 8.31
N ASP A 19 24.84 -15.95 7.81
CA ASP A 19 25.49 -14.73 8.34
C ASP A 19 24.57 -13.49 8.23
N MET A 20 23.73 -13.47 7.19
CA MET A 20 22.74 -12.40 7.00
C MET A 20 21.59 -12.49 8.00
N LEU A 21 21.10 -13.70 8.31
CA LEU A 21 19.89 -13.92 9.10
C LEU A 21 20.16 -14.19 10.58
N ASP A 22 21.28 -14.78 10.95
CA ASP A 22 21.59 -15.20 12.32
C ASP A 22 21.44 -14.09 13.37
N PRO A 23 21.92 -12.84 13.14
CA PRO A 23 21.76 -11.78 14.13
C PRO A 23 20.29 -11.39 14.37
N LEU A 24 19.47 -11.44 13.32
CA LEU A 24 18.03 -11.20 13.43
C LEU A 24 17.33 -12.35 14.16
N GLU A 25 17.68 -13.59 13.80
CA GLU A 25 17.11 -14.79 14.39
C GLU A 25 17.41 -14.89 15.89
N GLU A 26 18.61 -14.55 16.32
CA GLU A 26 19.01 -14.56 17.72
C GLU A 26 18.11 -13.68 18.58
N VAL A 27 17.84 -12.44 18.13
CA VAL A 27 16.96 -11.52 18.84
C VAL A 27 15.51 -11.98 18.82
N LEU A 28 15.01 -12.43 17.66
CA LEU A 28 13.62 -12.85 17.50
C LEU A 28 13.28 -14.13 18.28
N LYS A 29 14.24 -15.02 18.50
CA LYS A 29 14.06 -16.26 19.30
C LYS A 29 14.38 -16.11 20.77
N SER A 30 14.99 -15.01 21.18
CA SER A 30 15.32 -14.75 22.58
C SER A 30 14.05 -14.58 23.41
N LYS A 31 14.01 -15.24 24.57
CA LYS A 31 12.90 -15.10 25.53
C LYS A 31 12.98 -13.79 26.33
N GLU A 32 14.12 -13.13 26.33
CA GLU A 32 14.35 -11.89 27.06
C GLU A 32 14.02 -10.65 26.23
N SER A 33 13.95 -10.78 24.90
CA SER A 33 13.66 -9.68 23.99
C SER A 33 12.21 -9.18 24.14
N ASN A 34 12.05 -7.88 24.13
CA ASN A 34 10.77 -7.20 24.04
C ASN A 34 10.47 -6.79 22.59
N VAL A 35 9.30 -6.24 22.35
CA VAL A 35 8.91 -5.77 20.99
C VAL A 35 9.88 -4.72 20.46
N ALA A 36 10.39 -3.81 21.30
CA ALA A 36 11.35 -2.81 20.88
C ALA A 36 12.66 -3.43 20.36
N ASP A 37 13.16 -4.45 21.03
CA ASP A 37 14.38 -5.17 20.60
C ASP A 37 14.14 -5.88 19.26
N MET A 38 12.98 -6.53 19.09
CA MET A 38 12.62 -7.23 17.86
C MET A 38 12.44 -6.27 16.68
N VAL A 39 11.78 -5.14 16.89
CA VAL A 39 11.60 -4.08 15.89
C VAL A 39 12.94 -3.49 15.50
N LYS A 40 13.81 -3.20 16.49
CA LYS A 40 15.14 -2.65 16.23
C LYS A 40 16.00 -3.62 15.43
N ALA A 41 16.01 -4.91 15.76
CA ALA A 41 16.74 -5.93 15.02
C ALA A 41 16.24 -6.04 13.56
N LEU A 42 14.92 -5.94 13.35
CA LEU A 42 14.34 -5.94 12.01
C LEU A 42 14.71 -4.68 11.22
N TYR A 43 14.70 -3.51 11.86
CA TYR A 43 15.14 -2.26 11.24
C TYR A 43 16.62 -2.30 10.86
N GLU A 44 17.49 -2.78 11.78
CA GLU A 44 18.93 -2.93 11.51
C GLU A 44 19.19 -3.91 10.36
N PHE A 45 18.41 -4.98 10.26
CA PHE A 45 18.44 -5.89 9.12
C PHE A 45 18.10 -5.19 7.81
N LEU A 46 17.01 -4.40 7.76
CA LEU A 46 16.61 -3.66 6.56
C LEU A 46 17.67 -2.66 6.10
N VAL A 47 18.29 -1.95 7.05
CA VAL A 47 19.37 -0.99 6.79
C VAL A 47 20.63 -1.69 6.31
N ARG A 48 21.06 -2.77 6.98
CA ARG A 48 22.26 -3.53 6.63
C ARG A 48 22.17 -4.11 5.22
N GLU A 49 20.97 -4.53 4.81
CA GLU A 49 20.74 -5.11 3.49
C GLU A 49 20.44 -4.07 2.41
N ASP A 50 20.61 -2.78 2.70
CA ASP A 50 20.32 -1.68 1.77
C ASP A 50 18.95 -1.81 1.09
N MET A 51 17.93 -2.22 1.86
CA MET A 51 16.60 -2.51 1.32
C MET A 51 15.95 -1.27 0.70
N GLU A 52 16.21 -0.09 1.23
CA GLU A 52 15.73 1.17 0.65
C GLU A 52 16.25 1.36 -0.79
N GLN A 53 17.55 1.15 -1.00
CA GLN A 53 18.18 1.29 -2.30
C GLN A 53 17.74 0.18 -3.27
N LYS A 54 17.66 -1.07 -2.78
CA LYS A 54 17.16 -2.20 -3.58
C LYS A 54 15.72 -1.97 -4.05
N VAL A 55 14.87 -1.41 -3.19
CA VAL A 55 13.49 -1.08 -3.51
C VAL A 55 13.41 0.12 -4.46
N SER A 56 14.26 1.14 -4.31
CA SER A 56 14.28 2.31 -5.18
C SER A 56 14.65 1.96 -6.63
N VAL A 57 15.54 0.97 -6.85
CA VAL A 57 15.88 0.48 -8.18
C VAL A 57 14.67 -0.15 -8.90
N LEU A 58 13.72 -0.69 -8.15
CA LEU A 58 12.49 -1.25 -8.73
C LEU A 58 11.51 -0.16 -9.23
N ASN A 59 11.69 1.09 -8.80
CA ASN A 59 10.91 2.25 -9.27
C ASN A 59 11.29 2.70 -10.70
N ASP A 60 12.44 2.30 -11.21
CA ASP A 60 12.94 2.70 -12.54
C ASP A 60 12.20 2.03 -13.71
N SER A 61 11.21 1.20 -13.45
CA SER A 61 10.36 0.66 -14.50
C SER A 61 9.28 1.69 -14.90
N GLU A 62 9.13 1.93 -16.18
CA GLU A 62 8.22 2.91 -16.83
C GLU A 62 6.74 2.80 -16.38
N TYR A 63 6.39 1.80 -15.58
CA TYR A 63 5.04 1.45 -15.13
C TYR A 63 4.80 1.54 -13.62
N THR A 64 5.86 1.64 -12.82
CA THR A 64 5.75 1.61 -11.35
C THR A 64 6.28 2.91 -10.76
N GLY A 65 5.57 3.99 -10.80
CA GLY A 65 5.96 5.26 -10.21
C GLY A 65 6.63 5.15 -8.80
N ASP A 66 6.50 6.14 -7.94
CA ASP A 66 7.07 6.15 -6.57
C ASP A 66 6.44 5.13 -5.59
N GLU A 67 5.77 4.08 -6.11
CA GLU A 67 5.01 3.10 -5.32
C GLU A 67 5.89 2.32 -4.35
N TYR A 68 7.03 1.85 -4.83
CA TYR A 68 7.96 1.08 -3.99
C TYR A 68 8.64 1.94 -2.92
N ALA A 69 8.96 3.19 -3.21
CA ALA A 69 9.48 4.13 -2.21
C ALA A 69 8.42 4.42 -1.14
N GLN A 70 7.15 4.59 -1.55
CA GLN A 70 6.05 4.74 -0.61
C GLN A 70 5.84 3.48 0.23
N LEU A 71 5.98 2.29 -0.36
CA LEU A 71 5.88 1.02 0.37
C LEU A 71 6.94 0.93 1.45
N TYR A 72 8.22 1.18 1.13
CA TYR A 72 9.30 1.16 2.11
C TYR A 72 9.03 2.12 3.27
N LYS A 73 8.63 3.35 2.98
CA LYS A 73 8.26 4.34 3.99
C LYS A 73 7.11 3.84 4.89
N LYS A 74 6.10 3.21 4.31
CA LYS A 74 4.97 2.64 5.05
C LYS A 74 5.39 1.47 5.95
N VAL A 75 6.30 0.64 5.51
CA VAL A 75 6.89 -0.43 6.34
C VAL A 75 7.58 0.18 7.57
N ILE A 76 8.40 1.20 7.38
CA ILE A 76 9.06 1.90 8.49
C ILE A 76 8.04 2.55 9.44
N GLU A 77 7.01 3.22 8.92
CA GLU A 77 5.92 3.79 9.73
C GLU A 77 5.23 2.75 10.64
N VAL A 78 5.04 1.52 10.14
CA VAL A 78 4.47 0.43 10.95
C VAL A 78 5.44 -0.01 12.05
N LEU A 79 6.71 -0.16 11.74
CA LEU A 79 7.75 -0.50 12.72
C LEU A 79 7.86 0.56 13.82
N ASP A 80 7.84 1.84 13.46
CA ASP A 80 7.86 2.95 14.41
C ASP A 80 6.64 2.94 15.33
N LYS A 81 5.44 2.68 14.80
CA LYS A 81 4.22 2.53 15.60
C LYS A 81 4.29 1.35 16.56
N MET A 82 4.79 0.21 16.10
CA MET A 82 4.98 -0.97 16.97
C MET A 82 5.97 -0.66 18.08
N TYR A 83 7.08 -0.01 17.77
CA TYR A 83 8.06 0.42 18.76
C TYR A 83 7.45 1.36 19.80
N ALA A 84 6.72 2.38 19.36
CA ALA A 84 6.15 3.40 20.25
C ALA A 84 5.01 2.87 21.14
N LEU A 85 4.16 1.98 20.61
CA LEU A 85 2.96 1.53 21.30
C LEU A 85 3.17 0.26 22.13
N LEU A 86 4.00 -0.66 21.67
CA LEU A 86 4.18 -1.99 22.23
C LEU A 86 5.61 -2.29 22.65
N GLY A 87 6.53 -1.34 22.54
CA GLY A 87 7.96 -1.58 22.72
C GLY A 87 8.36 -2.26 24.02
N SER A 88 7.67 -1.96 25.11
CA SER A 88 7.94 -2.58 26.44
C SER A 88 7.37 -3.99 26.62
N GLU A 89 6.47 -4.42 25.73
CA GLU A 89 5.80 -5.71 25.84
C GLU A 89 6.75 -6.85 25.49
N LYS A 90 6.71 -7.93 26.30
CA LYS A 90 7.44 -9.17 26.04
C LYS A 90 6.50 -10.15 25.34
N VAL A 91 6.80 -10.41 24.07
CA VAL A 91 5.99 -11.31 23.23
C VAL A 91 6.88 -12.39 22.61
N GLY A 92 6.31 -13.54 22.33
CA GLY A 92 7.01 -14.55 21.55
C GLY A 92 7.00 -14.23 20.03
N ILE A 93 7.92 -14.84 19.27
CA ILE A 93 8.04 -14.65 17.82
C ILE A 93 6.71 -14.86 17.08
N LYS A 94 5.87 -15.81 17.52
CA LYS A 94 4.57 -16.07 16.87
C LYS A 94 3.60 -14.90 17.07
N GLU A 95 3.61 -14.28 18.22
CA GLU A 95 2.77 -13.15 18.57
C GLU A 95 3.28 -11.88 17.89
N PHE A 96 4.58 -11.64 17.93
CA PHE A 96 5.22 -10.58 17.19
C PHE A 96 4.85 -10.63 15.69
N ASN A 97 4.92 -11.81 15.08
CA ASN A 97 4.56 -11.97 13.67
C ASN A 97 3.08 -11.65 13.39
N LYS A 98 2.17 -11.99 14.30
CA LYS A 98 0.74 -11.63 14.16
C LYS A 98 0.53 -10.12 14.24
N ILE A 99 1.20 -9.45 15.17
CA ILE A 99 1.13 -7.99 15.34
C ILE A 99 1.68 -7.31 14.08
N LEU A 100 2.83 -7.74 13.61
CA LEU A 100 3.46 -7.23 12.39
C LEU A 100 2.57 -7.43 11.15
N ALA A 101 2.01 -8.62 11.00
CA ALA A 101 1.09 -8.93 9.90
C ALA A 101 -0.18 -8.06 9.95
N SER A 102 -0.74 -7.83 11.13
CA SER A 102 -1.89 -6.93 11.31
C SER A 102 -1.53 -5.49 10.94
N GLY A 103 -0.34 -5.01 11.36
CA GLY A 103 0.15 -3.68 10.99
C GLY A 103 0.30 -3.52 9.47
N PHE A 104 0.80 -4.54 8.79
CA PHE A 104 0.92 -4.51 7.33
C PHE A 104 -0.41 -4.58 6.58
N GLN A 105 -1.43 -5.26 7.14
CA GLN A 105 -2.77 -5.27 6.55
C GLN A 105 -3.45 -3.90 6.56
N GLU A 106 -3.08 -3.02 7.48
CA GLU A 106 -3.56 -1.64 7.55
C GLU A 106 -2.88 -0.71 6.54
N ILE A 107 -1.80 -1.16 5.88
CA ILE A 107 -1.11 -0.36 4.86
C ILE A 107 -2.01 -0.20 3.65
N LYS A 108 -2.42 1.02 3.38
CA LYS A 108 -3.09 1.42 2.14
C LYS A 108 -2.11 2.23 1.31
N ILE A 109 -1.71 1.69 0.18
CA ILE A 109 -0.94 2.44 -0.82
C ILE A 109 -1.95 3.09 -1.76
N GLY A 110 -2.01 4.42 -1.73
CA GLY A 110 -2.79 5.17 -2.69
C GLY A 110 -2.07 5.15 -4.03
N LEU A 111 -2.47 4.26 -4.90
CA LEU A 111 -2.05 4.29 -6.30
C LEU A 111 -2.72 5.51 -6.95
N ILE A 112 -2.05 6.64 -6.96
CA ILE A 112 -2.38 7.73 -7.88
C ILE A 112 -1.57 7.45 -9.12
N PRO A 113 -2.18 6.98 -10.21
CA PRO A 113 -1.45 6.84 -11.46
C PRO A 113 -1.00 8.23 -11.90
N GLN A 114 0.26 8.53 -11.71
CA GLN A 114 0.89 9.76 -12.20
C GLN A 114 1.31 9.60 -13.66
N THR A 115 0.44 9.06 -14.48
CA THR A 115 0.67 9.08 -15.92
C THR A 115 -0.05 10.28 -16.50
N ASN A 116 0.69 11.35 -16.77
CA ASN A 116 0.21 12.53 -17.46
C ASN A 116 -0.28 12.23 -18.91
N ASP A 117 -0.17 10.99 -19.35
CA ASP A 117 -0.50 10.56 -20.70
C ASP A 117 -1.36 9.27 -20.67
N CYS A 118 -2.41 9.28 -19.89
CA CYS A 118 -3.36 8.17 -19.81
C CYS A 118 -4.78 8.61 -20.15
N VAL A 119 -5.55 7.69 -20.72
CA VAL A 119 -6.99 7.86 -20.92
C VAL A 119 -7.70 7.52 -19.61
N VAL A 120 -8.33 8.51 -19.01
CA VAL A 120 -9.16 8.32 -17.81
C VAL A 120 -10.56 7.93 -18.23
N ILE A 121 -11.03 6.78 -17.80
CA ILE A 121 -12.41 6.32 -17.99
C ILE A 121 -13.08 6.36 -16.61
N GLY A 122 -14.18 7.10 -16.50
CA GLY A 122 -14.86 7.25 -15.23
C GLY A 122 -16.30 7.72 -15.36
N ASP A 123 -17.00 7.69 -14.24
CA ASP A 123 -18.37 8.20 -14.12
C ASP A 123 -18.33 9.72 -13.86
N ILE A 124 -19.19 10.47 -14.53
CA ILE A 124 -19.24 11.94 -14.47
C ILE A 124 -19.50 12.46 -13.04
N GLU A 125 -20.25 11.70 -12.24
CA GLU A 125 -20.61 12.12 -10.88
C GLU A 125 -19.46 11.90 -9.87
N ARG A 126 -18.51 11.01 -10.18
CA ARG A 126 -17.47 10.57 -9.25
C ARG A 126 -16.05 10.90 -9.67
N THR A 127 -15.84 11.23 -10.93
CA THR A 127 -14.51 11.45 -11.48
C THR A 127 -14.15 12.93 -11.39
N ARG A 128 -13.06 13.24 -10.68
CA ARG A 128 -12.49 14.59 -10.73
C ARG A 128 -11.67 14.71 -12.01
N LEU A 129 -12.09 15.62 -12.86
CA LEU A 129 -11.45 15.90 -14.12
C LEU A 129 -10.62 17.18 -13.97
N ASP A 130 -9.30 17.02 -13.83
CA ASP A 130 -8.37 18.14 -13.75
C ASP A 130 -7.43 18.12 -14.95
N ASN A 131 -7.18 19.27 -15.57
CA ASN A 131 -6.28 19.46 -16.72
C ASN A 131 -6.55 18.57 -17.96
N ILE A 132 -7.81 18.32 -18.31
CA ILE A 132 -8.17 17.50 -19.46
C ILE A 132 -8.08 18.30 -20.74
N LYS A 133 -7.35 17.79 -21.72
CA LYS A 133 -7.23 18.39 -23.06
C LYS A 133 -8.38 18.02 -23.98
N VAL A 134 -8.89 16.79 -23.88
CA VAL A 134 -9.98 16.26 -24.72
C VAL A 134 -10.85 15.35 -23.85
N MET A 135 -12.16 15.51 -23.95
CA MET A 135 -13.14 14.69 -23.26
C MET A 135 -14.12 14.06 -24.25
N PHE A 136 -14.26 12.74 -24.15
CA PHE A 136 -15.30 12.01 -24.89
C PHE A 136 -16.42 11.63 -23.94
N PHE A 137 -17.59 12.17 -24.17
CA PHE A 137 -18.77 11.88 -23.39
C PHE A 137 -19.60 10.82 -24.11
N VAL A 138 -19.65 9.60 -23.60
CA VAL A 138 -20.36 8.47 -24.21
C VAL A 138 -21.59 8.11 -23.38
N GLY A 139 -22.65 7.63 -24.04
CA GLY A 139 -23.88 7.22 -23.38
C GLY A 139 -24.83 8.36 -23.02
N ILE A 140 -24.76 9.50 -23.74
CA ILE A 140 -25.72 10.61 -23.64
C ILE A 140 -27.01 10.19 -24.35
N ASN A 141 -27.88 9.53 -23.62
CA ASN A 141 -29.23 9.16 -24.07
C ASN A 141 -30.26 9.79 -23.16
N ASP A 142 -31.44 10.08 -23.71
CA ASP A 142 -32.57 10.59 -22.93
C ASP A 142 -32.85 9.66 -21.72
N GLY A 143 -32.90 10.26 -20.54
CA GLY A 143 -33.09 9.55 -19.28
C GLY A 143 -31.81 9.08 -18.58
N ASN A 144 -30.62 9.06 -19.27
CA ASN A 144 -29.33 8.78 -18.65
C ASN A 144 -28.59 10.07 -18.29
N VAL A 145 -28.51 11.01 -19.23
CA VAL A 145 -27.92 12.33 -19.00
C VAL A 145 -28.70 13.36 -19.79
N PRO A 146 -29.39 14.30 -19.13
CA PRO A 146 -29.61 14.36 -17.68
C PRO A 146 -30.49 13.21 -17.15
N LYS A 147 -30.20 12.73 -15.96
CA LYS A 147 -31.10 11.79 -15.27
C LYS A 147 -32.46 12.47 -15.07
N LYS A 148 -33.53 11.80 -15.46
CA LYS A 148 -34.86 12.28 -15.13
C LYS A 148 -34.94 12.40 -13.60
N ALA A 149 -35.37 13.55 -13.10
CA ALA A 149 -35.56 13.77 -11.68
C ALA A 149 -36.49 12.68 -11.17
N ASP A 150 -36.03 11.94 -10.17
CA ASP A 150 -36.84 10.90 -9.53
C ASP A 150 -38.04 11.60 -8.91
N SER A 151 -39.26 11.30 -9.37
CA SER A 151 -40.50 11.91 -8.94
C SER A 151 -40.90 11.56 -7.48
N ARG A 152 -39.90 11.33 -6.63
CA ARG A 152 -40.03 11.14 -5.17
C ARG A 152 -40.08 12.46 -4.42
N SER A 153 -40.14 13.60 -5.09
CA SER A 153 -40.43 14.85 -4.41
C SER A 153 -41.93 14.88 -4.02
N VAL A 154 -42.19 15.39 -2.83
CA VAL A 154 -43.56 15.50 -2.27
C VAL A 154 -44.50 16.32 -3.17
N LEU A 155 -43.94 17.12 -4.07
CA LEU A 155 -44.63 17.92 -5.08
C LEU A 155 -44.28 17.40 -6.47
N SER A 156 -45.26 17.06 -7.28
CA SER A 156 -45.10 16.75 -8.68
C SER A 156 -44.67 17.99 -9.48
N GLU A 157 -44.11 17.80 -10.69
CA GLU A 157 -43.74 18.92 -11.56
C GLU A 157 -44.94 19.81 -11.92
N SER A 158 -46.13 19.22 -12.11
CA SER A 158 -47.38 19.91 -12.29
C SER A 158 -47.83 20.72 -11.05
N ASP A 159 -47.48 20.26 -9.84
CA ASP A 159 -47.78 21.02 -8.62
C ASP A 159 -46.87 22.25 -8.48
N ARG A 160 -45.62 22.14 -8.95
CA ARG A 160 -44.67 23.27 -9.00
C ARG A 160 -45.10 24.34 -9.99
N GLU A 161 -45.42 23.94 -11.23
CA GLU A 161 -45.94 24.85 -12.24
C GLU A 161 -47.20 25.58 -11.76
N TYR A 162 -48.12 24.85 -11.09
CA TYR A 162 -49.32 25.46 -10.52
C TYR A 162 -49.03 26.45 -9.39
N LEU A 163 -47.97 26.21 -8.59
CA LEU A 163 -47.57 27.12 -7.53
C LEU A 163 -46.81 28.34 -8.06
N GLU A 164 -46.01 28.19 -9.10
CA GLU A 164 -45.32 29.30 -9.76
C GLU A 164 -46.28 30.26 -10.49
N ASP A 165 -47.40 29.74 -11.02
CA ASP A 165 -48.40 30.55 -11.74
C ASP A 165 -49.30 31.34 -10.78
N LYS A 166 -49.29 31.04 -9.47
CA LYS A 166 -50.11 31.68 -8.43
C LYS A 166 -49.35 32.50 -7.39
N GLY A 167 -48.03 32.54 -7.47
CA GLY A 167 -47.18 33.31 -6.53
C GLY A 167 -46.68 34.56 -7.12
#